data_19b676b024003e96b7c1621797782027
#
_entry.id   19b676b024003e96b7c1621797782027
#
_cell.length_a   1.000
_cell.length_b   1.000
_cell.length_c   1.000
_cell.angle_alpha   90.00
_cell.angle_beta   90.00
_cell.angle_gamma   90.00
#
_symmetry.space_group_name_H-M   'P 1'
#
loop_
_entity.id
_entity.type
_entity.pdbx_description
1 polymer ?
#
loop_
_entity_poly.entity_id
_entity_poly.type
_entity_poly.pdbx_seq_one_letter_code
_entity_poly.pdbx_strand_id
1 'polypeptide(L)'
;MKKIICTLCLVMSVLCVMAQDSKVVNLQLETRMDYQREYLDGEAVKANSGFKGKYLNVILNGTINEHWSYSYRQRLNKAHADQSFFDATDWIHLTYRLNDNWSFNGGKQVVGIGGYEYDRAPIDLYFCSEYWNNIPCYQLGVSTTYTTNKGNDSFLAQICESPFNFQNEDLYAYNLMWYGSHGWFNSIWSVNAQEFAPGKFIYYLALGNEFRFGNAKLQLDFMNRATDDHAFFLKDCSVMGELSCMVNKKLNVFGRMSYDVNKTNSVGDMCVLPGTEITRLGAGLEYYPLPEGNRNLRFHLYACHSYGKNGNP
;
A
#
# COMPACT_ATOMS: atom_id res chain seq x y z
N MET A 1 -16.91 -29.33 -2.91
CA MET A 1 -16.64 -28.59 -1.65
C MET A 1 -15.93 -29.44 -0.60
N LYS A 2 -16.38 -30.64 -0.22
CA LYS A 2 -15.72 -31.49 0.80
C LYS A 2 -14.25 -31.83 0.48
N LYS A 3 -13.88 -32.02 -0.80
CA LYS A 3 -12.51 -32.35 -1.21
C LYS A 3 -11.53 -31.17 -1.07
N ILE A 4 -12.00 -29.93 -1.29
CA ILE A 4 -11.17 -28.72 -1.13
C ILE A 4 -10.86 -28.46 0.35
N ILE A 5 -11.83 -28.67 1.24
CA ILE A 5 -11.65 -28.50 2.68
C ILE A 5 -10.65 -29.54 3.22
N CYS A 6 -10.74 -30.81 2.78
CA CYS A 6 -9.77 -31.84 3.18
C CYS A 6 -8.36 -31.55 2.66
N THR A 7 -8.21 -31.01 1.43
CA THR A 7 -6.90 -30.64 0.87
C THR A 7 -6.29 -29.46 1.63
N LEU A 8 -7.08 -28.45 1.98
CA LEU A 8 -6.64 -27.30 2.76
C LEU A 8 -6.22 -27.72 4.19
N CYS A 9 -6.98 -28.60 4.84
CA CYS A 9 -6.63 -29.16 6.15
C CYS A 9 -5.34 -30.03 6.06
N LEU A 10 -5.14 -30.78 5.00
CA LEU A 10 -3.95 -31.59 4.80
C LEU A 10 -2.70 -30.71 4.57
N VAL A 11 -2.82 -29.65 3.77
CA VAL A 11 -1.75 -28.66 3.56
C VAL A 11 -1.43 -27.94 4.88
N MET A 12 -2.43 -27.53 5.66
CA MET A 12 -2.20 -26.92 6.96
C MET A 12 -1.58 -27.91 7.97
N SER A 13 -1.95 -29.18 7.95
CA SER A 13 -1.34 -30.19 8.83
C SER A 13 0.12 -30.50 8.44
N VAL A 14 0.44 -30.51 7.16
CA VAL A 14 1.84 -30.66 6.67
C VAL A 14 2.67 -29.44 7.02
N LEU A 15 2.12 -28.21 6.91
CA LEU A 15 2.79 -26.99 7.32
C LEU A 15 3.03 -26.93 8.84
N CYS A 16 2.07 -27.43 9.65
CA CYS A 16 2.26 -27.52 11.11
C CYS A 16 3.35 -28.53 11.52
N VAL A 17 3.57 -29.58 10.75
CA VAL A 17 4.65 -30.56 11.02
C VAL A 17 6.03 -30.01 10.63
N MET A 18 6.11 -29.11 9.63
CA MET A 18 7.35 -28.45 9.23
C MET A 18 7.67 -27.18 10.05
N ALA A 19 6.75 -26.69 10.86
CA ALA A 19 6.90 -25.48 11.68
C ALA A 19 7.77 -25.66 12.94
N GLN A 20 8.56 -26.70 13.03
CA GLN A 20 9.48 -26.92 14.16
C GLN A 20 10.74 -26.05 14.10
N ASP A 21 11.00 -25.41 12.94
CA ASP A 21 12.04 -24.37 12.82
C ASP A 21 11.37 -23.03 12.47
N SER A 22 11.15 -22.18 13.49
CA SER A 22 10.41 -20.91 13.40
C SER A 22 10.99 -19.85 12.44
N LYS A 23 12.15 -20.14 11.86
CA LYS A 23 12.81 -19.29 10.86
C LYS A 23 12.41 -19.63 9.42
N VAL A 24 12.00 -20.85 9.15
CA VAL A 24 11.72 -21.31 7.78
C VAL A 24 10.32 -20.91 7.32
N VAL A 25 9.34 -20.91 8.19
CA VAL A 25 7.95 -20.55 7.87
C VAL A 25 7.32 -19.75 9.00
N ASN A 26 6.89 -18.54 8.71
CA ASN A 26 6.04 -17.72 9.57
C ASN A 26 4.70 -17.49 8.86
N LEU A 27 3.62 -18.04 9.41
CA LEU A 27 2.25 -17.89 8.92
C LEU A 27 1.51 -16.84 9.74
N GLN A 28 0.93 -15.85 9.05
CA GLN A 28 0.09 -14.82 9.67
C GLN A 28 -1.26 -14.78 8.97
N LEU A 29 -2.30 -14.54 9.75
CA LEU A 29 -3.64 -14.26 9.26
C LEU A 29 -4.02 -12.84 9.68
N GLU A 30 -4.37 -12.01 8.69
CA GLU A 30 -4.85 -10.66 8.92
C GLU A 30 -6.31 -10.54 8.50
N THR A 31 -7.12 -9.90 9.34
CA THR A 31 -8.53 -9.62 9.00
C THR A 31 -8.95 -8.25 9.51
N ARG A 32 -9.84 -7.61 8.75
CA ARG A 32 -10.53 -6.39 9.16
C ARG A 32 -12.01 -6.48 8.80
N MET A 33 -12.85 -6.17 9.77
CA MET A 33 -14.31 -6.10 9.62
C MET A 33 -14.77 -4.73 10.10
N ASP A 34 -15.59 -4.07 9.29
CA ASP A 34 -16.12 -2.74 9.58
C ASP A 34 -17.65 -2.80 9.61
N TYR A 35 -18.26 -1.98 10.47
CA TYR A 35 -19.62 -1.50 10.29
C TYR A 35 -19.55 -0.08 9.80
N GLN A 36 -20.06 0.20 8.60
CA GLN A 36 -19.98 1.53 8.00
C GLN A 36 -21.35 2.09 7.65
N ARG A 37 -21.43 3.41 7.62
CA ARG A 37 -22.55 4.16 7.06
C ARG A 37 -22.00 5.20 6.11
N GLU A 38 -22.55 5.21 4.89
CA GLU A 38 -22.17 6.17 3.86
C GLU A 38 -23.37 7.01 3.48
N TYR A 39 -23.13 8.30 3.25
CA TYR A 39 -24.12 9.28 2.84
C TYR A 39 -23.59 10.05 1.63
N LEU A 40 -24.45 10.28 0.66
CA LEU A 40 -24.20 11.14 -0.49
C LEU A 40 -25.29 12.23 -0.48
N ASP A 41 -24.89 13.49 -0.43
CA ASP A 41 -25.80 14.65 -0.38
C ASP A 41 -26.89 14.54 0.73
N GLY A 42 -26.52 13.93 1.85
CA GLY A 42 -27.43 13.70 2.99
C GLY A 42 -28.27 12.43 2.91
N GLU A 43 -28.29 11.75 1.76
CA GLU A 43 -29.02 10.51 1.57
C GLU A 43 -28.14 9.28 1.84
N ALA A 44 -28.68 8.28 2.55
CA ALA A 44 -27.95 7.09 2.90
C ALA A 44 -27.71 6.17 1.67
N VAL A 45 -26.44 5.88 1.38
CA VAL A 45 -26.04 4.93 0.32
C VAL A 45 -26.13 3.52 0.89
N LYS A 46 -27.29 2.86 0.66
CA LYS A 46 -27.57 1.54 1.24
C LYS A 46 -26.59 0.46 0.79
N ALA A 47 -26.16 0.48 -0.47
CA ALA A 47 -25.23 -0.50 -1.04
C ALA A 47 -23.87 -0.51 -0.31
N ASN A 48 -23.42 0.64 0.16
CA ASN A 48 -22.13 0.82 0.84
C ASN A 48 -22.24 0.83 2.36
N SER A 49 -23.46 0.70 2.91
CA SER A 49 -23.71 0.70 4.36
C SER A 49 -23.81 -0.73 4.93
N GLY A 50 -23.63 -0.88 6.25
CA GLY A 50 -23.77 -2.13 6.98
C GLY A 50 -22.44 -2.80 7.34
N PHE A 51 -22.47 -4.08 7.69
CA PHE A 51 -21.30 -4.88 8.00
C PHE A 51 -20.53 -5.25 6.72
N LYS A 52 -19.23 -5.06 6.75
CA LYS A 52 -18.32 -5.32 5.60
C LYS A 52 -17.10 -6.10 6.07
N GLY A 53 -16.79 -7.22 5.43
CA GLY A 53 -15.49 -7.85 5.50
C GLY A 53 -14.53 -7.12 4.55
N LYS A 54 -13.63 -6.31 5.10
CA LYS A 54 -12.74 -5.47 4.30
C LYS A 54 -11.51 -6.22 3.82
N TYR A 55 -10.89 -7.00 4.72
CA TYR A 55 -9.65 -7.74 4.43
C TYR A 55 -9.68 -9.10 5.08
N LEU A 56 -9.15 -10.08 4.36
CA LEU A 56 -8.81 -11.40 4.85
C LEU A 56 -7.58 -11.86 4.08
N ASN A 57 -6.40 -11.75 4.71
CA ASN A 57 -5.11 -12.02 4.09
C ASN A 57 -4.42 -13.19 4.80
N VAL A 58 -3.78 -14.03 4.01
CA VAL A 58 -2.78 -15.00 4.48
C VAL A 58 -1.41 -14.53 4.06
N ILE A 59 -0.48 -14.45 5.00
CA ILE A 59 0.90 -14.05 4.76
C ILE A 59 1.81 -15.19 5.17
N LEU A 60 2.73 -15.57 4.28
CA LEU A 60 3.79 -16.52 4.53
C LEU A 60 5.13 -15.83 4.31
N ASN A 61 5.97 -15.81 5.33
CA ASN A 61 7.33 -15.31 5.23
C ASN A 61 8.30 -16.35 5.75
N GLY A 62 9.49 -16.42 5.18
CA GLY A 62 10.49 -17.32 5.69
C GLY A 62 11.88 -17.07 5.15
N THR A 63 12.85 -17.66 5.83
CA THR A 63 14.25 -17.65 5.46
C THR A 63 14.66 -19.07 5.06
N ILE A 64 15.10 -19.26 3.82
CA ILE A 64 15.55 -20.56 3.30
C ILE A 64 16.97 -20.87 3.82
N ASN A 65 17.84 -19.85 3.76
CA ASN A 65 19.20 -19.89 4.32
C ASN A 65 19.68 -18.45 4.59
N GLU A 66 20.95 -18.24 4.90
CA GLU A 66 21.54 -16.94 5.20
C GLU A 66 21.41 -15.89 4.07
N HIS A 67 21.29 -16.35 2.81
CA HIS A 67 21.17 -15.48 1.64
C HIS A 67 19.76 -15.39 1.08
N TRP A 68 18.94 -16.42 1.21
CA TRP A 68 17.65 -16.53 0.55
C TRP A 68 16.49 -16.45 1.53
N SER A 69 15.53 -15.57 1.23
CA SER A 69 14.25 -15.47 1.91
C SER A 69 13.11 -15.34 0.89
N TYR A 70 11.89 -15.56 1.36
CA TYR A 70 10.70 -15.42 0.54
C TYR A 70 9.59 -14.71 1.32
N SER A 71 8.69 -14.08 0.57
CA SER A 71 7.45 -13.51 1.11
C SER A 71 6.30 -13.77 0.15
N TYR A 72 5.15 -14.07 0.72
CA TYR A 72 3.92 -14.30 0.00
C TYR A 72 2.74 -13.70 0.78
N ARG A 73 1.83 -13.00 0.09
CA ARG A 73 0.55 -12.55 0.64
C ARG A 73 -0.57 -12.81 -0.33
N GLN A 74 -1.57 -13.57 0.13
CA GLN A 74 -2.81 -13.84 -0.57
C GLN A 74 -3.97 -13.09 0.05
N ARG A 75 -4.73 -12.37 -0.75
CA ARG A 75 -5.98 -11.75 -0.35
C ARG A 75 -7.13 -12.70 -0.63
N LEU A 76 -7.63 -13.37 0.41
CA LEU A 76 -8.67 -14.40 0.28
C LEU A 76 -10.07 -13.81 -0.02
N ASN A 77 -10.35 -12.58 0.40
CA ASN A 77 -11.63 -11.93 0.15
C ASN A 77 -11.71 -11.20 -1.21
N LYS A 78 -10.60 -11.20 -1.98
CA LYS A 78 -10.58 -10.75 -3.37
C LYS A 78 -10.97 -11.91 -4.28
N ALA A 79 -12.13 -12.50 -4.01
CA ALA A 79 -12.65 -13.61 -4.81
C ALA A 79 -13.60 -13.04 -5.85
N HIS A 80 -13.21 -13.09 -7.11
CA HIS A 80 -14.07 -12.74 -8.24
C HIS A 80 -14.00 -13.85 -9.27
N ALA A 81 -15.14 -14.16 -9.86
CA ALA A 81 -15.26 -15.18 -10.89
C ALA A 81 -14.33 -14.92 -12.09
N ASP A 82 -13.97 -13.68 -12.32
CA ASP A 82 -13.20 -13.22 -13.48
C ASP A 82 -11.70 -12.95 -13.17
N GLN A 83 -11.24 -13.22 -11.96
CA GLN A 83 -9.82 -13.05 -11.57
C GLN A 83 -9.16 -14.38 -11.33
N SER A 84 -7.94 -14.54 -11.85
CA SER A 84 -7.10 -15.69 -11.54
C SER A 84 -6.68 -15.67 -10.06
N PHE A 85 -6.33 -16.83 -9.52
CA PHE A 85 -5.79 -16.90 -8.17
C PHE A 85 -4.51 -16.06 -8.00
N PHE A 86 -3.70 -15.97 -9.07
CA PHE A 86 -2.49 -15.17 -9.10
C PHE A 86 -2.78 -13.66 -9.07
N ASP A 87 -3.88 -13.19 -9.67
CA ASP A 87 -4.28 -11.79 -9.63
C ASP A 87 -4.68 -11.37 -8.22
N ALA A 88 -5.31 -12.28 -7.47
CA ALA A 88 -5.66 -12.08 -6.07
C ALA A 88 -4.44 -12.20 -5.10
N THR A 89 -3.28 -12.62 -5.59
CA THR A 89 -2.02 -12.59 -4.86
C THR A 89 -1.48 -11.15 -4.86
N ASP A 90 -1.32 -10.56 -3.69
CA ASP A 90 -0.73 -9.22 -3.57
C ASP A 90 0.77 -9.30 -3.90
N TRP A 91 1.51 -10.19 -3.25
CA TRP A 91 2.90 -10.44 -3.62
C TRP A 91 3.32 -11.90 -3.43
N ILE A 92 4.28 -12.31 -4.24
CA ILE A 92 5.05 -13.55 -4.13
C ILE A 92 6.42 -13.31 -4.74
N HIS A 93 7.44 -13.26 -3.91
CA HIS A 93 8.79 -12.96 -4.36
C HIS A 93 9.85 -13.68 -3.54
N LEU A 94 11.01 -13.84 -4.17
CA LEU A 94 12.26 -14.29 -3.56
C LEU A 94 13.20 -13.10 -3.40
N THR A 95 13.88 -13.05 -2.28
CA THR A 95 14.94 -12.08 -2.00
C THR A 95 16.26 -12.81 -1.83
N TYR A 96 17.28 -12.37 -2.57
CA TYR A 96 18.67 -12.78 -2.43
C TYR A 96 19.47 -11.67 -1.74
N ARG A 97 20.03 -11.94 -0.59
CA ARG A 97 20.95 -11.04 0.11
C ARG A 97 22.37 -11.39 -0.27
N LEU A 98 23.03 -10.52 -1.04
CA LEU A 98 24.42 -10.69 -1.44
C LEU A 98 25.35 -10.43 -0.25
N ASN A 99 25.09 -9.38 0.52
CA ASN A 99 25.80 -8.97 1.73
C ASN A 99 24.91 -8.05 2.58
N ASP A 100 25.45 -7.42 3.60
CA ASP A 100 24.69 -6.52 4.49
C ASP A 100 24.16 -5.26 3.80
N ASN A 101 24.74 -4.87 2.68
CA ASN A 101 24.38 -3.67 1.94
C ASN A 101 23.46 -3.94 0.73
N TRP A 102 23.63 -5.08 0.04
CA TRP A 102 22.96 -5.35 -1.23
C TRP A 102 22.00 -6.52 -1.15
N SER A 103 20.78 -6.29 -1.60
CA SER A 103 19.79 -7.35 -1.84
C SER A 103 19.12 -7.21 -3.20
N PHE A 104 18.68 -8.33 -3.74
CA PHE A 104 17.98 -8.44 -5.01
C PHE A 104 16.67 -9.17 -4.79
N ASN A 105 15.61 -8.67 -5.43
CA ASN A 105 14.27 -9.20 -5.28
C ASN A 105 13.68 -9.53 -6.65
N GLY A 106 13.01 -10.66 -6.78
CA GLY A 106 12.38 -11.09 -8.02
C GLY A 106 11.04 -11.76 -7.76
N GLY A 107 10.03 -11.39 -8.55
CA GLY A 107 8.67 -11.90 -8.44
C GLY A 107 7.61 -10.78 -8.43
N LYS A 108 6.37 -11.12 -8.06
CA LYS A 108 5.32 -10.12 -7.86
C LYS A 108 5.58 -9.38 -6.55
N GLN A 109 5.70 -8.07 -6.62
CA GLN A 109 6.13 -7.21 -5.52
C GLN A 109 5.40 -5.87 -5.53
N VAL A 110 5.52 -5.10 -4.46
CA VAL A 110 5.00 -3.72 -4.41
C VAL A 110 5.75 -2.88 -5.43
N VAL A 111 5.02 -2.08 -6.21
CA VAL A 111 5.62 -1.08 -7.11
C VAL A 111 6.30 -0.01 -6.27
N GLY A 112 7.56 0.32 -6.58
CA GLY A 112 8.41 1.21 -5.79
C GLY A 112 8.00 2.68 -5.92
N ILE A 113 6.92 3.08 -5.26
CA ILE A 113 6.42 4.45 -5.23
C ILE A 113 6.51 4.99 -3.80
N GLY A 114 6.99 6.23 -3.66
CA GLY A 114 7.14 6.89 -2.37
C GLY A 114 5.81 7.35 -1.76
N GLY A 115 5.90 7.80 -0.50
CA GLY A 115 4.76 8.27 0.28
C GLY A 115 4.34 7.30 1.38
N TYR A 116 4.03 7.85 2.54
CA TYR A 116 3.59 7.08 3.71
C TYR A 116 2.19 6.49 3.54
N GLU A 117 1.32 7.16 2.78
CA GLU A 117 0.01 6.58 2.44
C GLU A 117 0.18 5.34 1.57
N TYR A 118 1.04 5.42 0.56
CA TYR A 118 1.26 4.32 -0.39
C TYR A 118 1.97 3.13 0.26
N ASP A 119 2.96 3.38 1.12
CA ASP A 119 3.73 2.35 1.83
C ASP A 119 2.91 1.63 2.92
N ARG A 120 1.84 2.27 3.40
CA ARG A 120 1.01 1.72 4.47
C ARG A 120 0.20 0.52 3.99
N ALA A 121 0.15 -0.54 4.81
CA ALA A 121 -0.69 -1.69 4.52
C ALA A 121 -2.17 -1.27 4.37
N PRO A 122 -2.89 -1.76 3.32
CA PRO A 122 -4.30 -1.37 3.10
C PRO A 122 -5.22 -1.64 4.28
N ILE A 123 -4.94 -2.65 5.10
CA ILE A 123 -5.71 -2.97 6.31
C ILE A 123 -5.66 -1.85 7.37
N ASP A 124 -4.62 -0.99 7.33
CA ASP A 124 -4.39 0.11 8.27
C ASP A 124 -4.88 1.46 7.74
N LEU A 125 -5.48 1.49 6.55
CA LEU A 125 -6.05 2.69 5.94
C LEU A 125 -7.57 2.65 6.04
N TYR A 126 -8.16 3.72 6.58
CA TYR A 126 -9.60 3.81 6.75
C TYR A 126 -10.27 4.57 5.60
N PHE A 127 -9.60 5.59 5.10
CA PHE A 127 -9.93 6.32 3.87
C PHE A 127 -8.63 6.83 3.23
N CYS A 128 -8.65 7.01 1.93
CA CYS A 128 -7.45 7.24 1.13
C CYS A 128 -7.66 8.37 0.14
N SER A 129 -6.54 8.85 -0.44
CA SER A 129 -6.55 9.73 -1.60
C SER A 129 -7.19 9.04 -2.81
N GLU A 130 -7.61 9.81 -3.79
CA GLU A 130 -8.07 9.28 -5.07
C GLU A 130 -6.94 8.53 -5.78
N TYR A 131 -5.73 9.07 -5.71
CA TYR A 131 -4.54 8.41 -6.22
C TYR A 131 -4.37 6.99 -5.67
N TRP A 132 -4.40 6.83 -4.33
CA TRP A 132 -4.22 5.53 -3.69
C TRP A 132 -5.33 4.53 -4.03
N ASN A 133 -6.57 5.01 -4.15
CA ASN A 133 -7.70 4.15 -4.47
C ASN A 133 -7.61 3.52 -5.87
N ASN A 134 -6.92 4.16 -6.81
CA ASN A 134 -6.90 3.78 -8.20
C ASN A 134 -5.57 3.20 -8.68
N ILE A 135 -4.45 3.37 -7.93
CA ILE A 135 -3.15 2.83 -8.35
C ILE A 135 -3.05 1.32 -8.09
N PRO A 136 -2.77 0.48 -9.08
CA PRO A 136 -2.45 -0.93 -8.85
C PRO A 136 -1.08 -1.07 -8.19
N CYS A 137 -1.06 -1.66 -6.99
CA CYS A 137 0.13 -1.62 -6.12
C CYS A 137 1.13 -2.76 -6.34
N TYR A 138 0.76 -3.85 -7.05
CA TYR A 138 1.55 -5.08 -7.07
C TYR A 138 1.78 -5.56 -8.48
N GLN A 139 3.05 -5.64 -8.90
CA GLN A 139 3.44 -6.03 -10.25
C GLN A 139 4.61 -7.02 -10.26
N LEU A 140 4.69 -7.84 -11.32
CA LEU A 140 5.83 -8.70 -11.59
C LEU A 140 7.04 -7.86 -11.98
N GLY A 141 8.20 -8.17 -11.40
CA GLY A 141 9.42 -7.45 -11.73
C GLY A 141 10.61 -7.89 -10.90
N VAL A 142 11.66 -7.10 -11.04
CA VAL A 142 12.91 -7.26 -10.31
C VAL A 142 13.31 -5.95 -9.68
N SER A 143 13.92 -6.03 -8.51
CA SER A 143 14.46 -4.85 -7.83
C SER A 143 15.78 -5.15 -7.16
N THR A 144 16.57 -4.11 -6.95
CA THR A 144 17.77 -4.14 -6.11
C THR A 144 17.67 -3.06 -5.05
N THR A 145 18.13 -3.36 -3.87
CA THR A 145 18.20 -2.42 -2.76
C THR A 145 19.62 -2.34 -2.25
N TYR A 146 20.12 -1.11 -2.14
CA TYR A 146 21.36 -0.79 -1.45
C TYR A 146 21.03 -0.11 -0.12
N THR A 147 21.53 -0.65 0.98
CA THR A 147 21.42 -0.07 2.32
C THR A 147 22.79 0.40 2.78
N THR A 148 22.89 1.62 3.28
CA THR A 148 24.15 2.18 3.80
C THR A 148 24.64 1.41 5.02
N ASN A 149 25.94 1.46 5.30
CA ASN A 149 26.55 0.74 6.44
C ASN A 149 25.93 1.11 7.80
N LYS A 150 25.37 2.33 7.93
CA LYS A 150 24.66 2.76 9.15
C LYS A 150 23.22 2.27 9.21
N GLY A 151 22.68 1.75 8.10
CA GLY A 151 21.30 1.30 7.99
C GLY A 151 20.24 2.42 7.96
N ASN A 152 20.67 3.69 7.97
CA ASN A 152 19.75 4.83 8.02
C ASN A 152 19.14 5.17 6.65
N ASP A 153 19.80 4.78 5.57
CA ASP A 153 19.38 5.08 4.20
C ASP A 153 19.38 3.82 3.37
N SER A 154 18.32 3.62 2.60
CA SER A 154 18.20 2.56 1.61
C SER A 154 17.72 3.14 0.27
N PHE A 155 18.33 2.69 -0.81
CA PHE A 155 18.01 3.09 -2.18
C PHE A 155 17.54 1.86 -2.95
N LEU A 156 16.33 1.93 -3.51
CA LEU A 156 15.76 0.87 -4.32
C LEU A 156 15.73 1.32 -5.79
N ALA A 157 16.16 0.43 -6.67
CA ALA A 157 15.91 0.52 -8.11
C ALA A 157 15.08 -0.68 -8.54
N GLN A 158 13.98 -0.45 -9.27
CA GLN A 158 13.04 -1.47 -9.69
C GLN A 158 12.65 -1.29 -11.16
N ILE A 159 12.54 -2.42 -11.86
CA ILE A 159 11.87 -2.53 -13.16
C ILE A 159 10.78 -3.58 -12.99
N CYS A 160 9.56 -3.22 -13.32
CA CYS A 160 8.43 -4.15 -13.23
C CYS A 160 7.46 -3.90 -14.39
N GLU A 161 6.50 -4.81 -14.56
CA GLU A 161 5.35 -4.59 -15.42
C GLU A 161 4.64 -3.29 -15.02
N SER A 162 4.13 -2.54 -15.98
CA SER A 162 3.43 -1.31 -15.68
C SER A 162 2.13 -1.57 -14.90
N PRO A 163 1.84 -0.80 -13.83
CA PRO A 163 0.54 -0.84 -13.17
C PRO A 163 -0.63 -0.53 -14.10
N PHE A 164 -0.37 0.12 -15.24
CA PHE A 164 -1.37 0.53 -16.24
C PHE A 164 -1.46 -0.41 -17.43
N ASN A 165 -0.87 -1.59 -17.35
CA ASN A 165 -0.95 -2.61 -18.38
C ASN A 165 -2.28 -3.37 -18.33
N PHE A 166 -3.38 -2.70 -18.69
CA PHE A 166 -4.73 -3.29 -18.69
C PHE A 166 -5.06 -4.11 -19.95
N GLN A 167 -4.23 -4.03 -21.00
CA GLN A 167 -4.46 -4.69 -22.30
C GLN A 167 -3.49 -5.82 -22.58
N ASN A 168 -2.69 -6.23 -21.59
CA ASN A 168 -1.63 -7.23 -21.75
C ASN A 168 -0.62 -6.88 -22.86
N GLU A 169 -0.29 -5.61 -22.98
CA GLU A 169 0.78 -5.11 -23.81
C GLU A 169 2.13 -5.23 -23.09
N ASP A 170 3.22 -4.96 -23.79
CA ASP A 170 4.58 -5.02 -23.22
C ASP A 170 4.95 -3.64 -22.64
N LEU A 171 4.33 -3.28 -21.51
CA LEU A 171 4.50 -1.99 -20.84
C LEU A 171 5.26 -2.15 -19.51
N TYR A 172 6.19 -1.24 -19.24
CA TYR A 172 7.06 -1.29 -18.08
C TYR A 172 6.96 -0.06 -17.20
N ALA A 173 7.35 -0.25 -15.93
CA ALA A 173 7.54 0.80 -14.96
C ALA A 173 8.98 0.79 -14.42
N TYR A 174 9.58 1.99 -14.31
CA TYR A 174 10.91 2.22 -13.81
C TYR A 174 10.83 3.08 -12.56
N ASN A 175 11.35 2.56 -11.45
CA ASN A 175 11.18 3.17 -10.15
C ASN A 175 12.54 3.32 -9.44
N LEU A 176 12.82 4.51 -8.93
CA LEU A 176 13.93 4.78 -8.03
C LEU A 176 13.37 5.34 -6.73
N MET A 177 13.79 4.80 -5.59
CA MET A 177 13.21 5.14 -4.31
C MET A 177 14.29 5.27 -3.23
N TRP A 178 14.10 6.21 -2.32
CA TRP A 178 14.93 6.41 -1.14
C TRP A 178 14.10 6.30 0.12
N TYR A 179 14.53 5.44 1.02
CA TYR A 179 14.07 5.34 2.39
C TYR A 179 15.12 5.94 3.32
N GLY A 180 14.77 6.99 4.04
CA GLY A 180 15.62 7.60 5.06
C GLY A 180 15.03 7.45 6.44
N SER A 181 15.87 7.13 7.44
CA SER A 181 15.47 7.02 8.84
C SER A 181 16.45 7.78 9.72
N HIS A 182 16.09 9.01 10.08
CA HIS A 182 16.95 9.96 10.76
C HIS A 182 16.40 10.39 12.13
N GLY A 183 15.80 9.46 12.87
CA GLY A 183 15.26 9.68 14.20
C GLY A 183 13.93 10.44 14.19
N TRP A 184 13.96 11.76 14.37
CA TRP A 184 12.74 12.58 14.36
C TRP A 184 12.18 12.83 12.97
N PHE A 185 12.98 12.63 11.91
CA PHE A 185 12.62 12.77 10.50
C PHE A 185 12.88 11.48 9.74
N ASN A 186 11.87 10.99 9.03
CA ASN A 186 12.00 9.87 8.11
C ASN A 186 11.40 10.25 6.75
N SER A 187 11.88 9.62 5.70
CA SER A 187 11.47 9.90 4.32
C SER A 187 11.20 8.63 3.53
N ILE A 188 10.24 8.71 2.60
CA ILE A 188 10.00 7.72 1.54
C ILE A 188 9.78 8.50 0.26
N TRP A 189 10.85 8.74 -0.49
CA TRP A 189 10.82 9.53 -1.72
C TRP A 189 11.02 8.65 -2.93
N SER A 190 10.39 9.00 -4.05
CA SER A 190 10.63 8.31 -5.31
C SER A 190 10.51 9.22 -6.51
N VAL A 191 11.18 8.78 -7.58
CA VAL A 191 10.94 9.22 -8.96
C VAL A 191 10.57 7.98 -9.76
N ASN A 192 9.52 8.11 -10.57
CA ASN A 192 8.94 6.98 -11.30
C ASN A 192 8.63 7.38 -12.74
N ALA A 193 8.80 6.45 -13.66
CA ALA A 193 8.31 6.53 -15.02
C ALA A 193 7.49 5.27 -15.29
N GLN A 194 6.20 5.44 -15.56
CA GLN A 194 5.28 4.32 -15.77
C GLN A 194 4.61 4.43 -17.12
N GLU A 195 4.79 3.44 -17.98
CA GLU A 195 4.12 3.39 -19.27
C GLU A 195 2.63 3.17 -19.10
N PHE A 196 1.80 4.00 -19.73
CA PHE A 196 0.34 3.79 -19.81
C PHE A 196 -0.12 3.44 -21.23
N ALA A 197 0.74 3.63 -22.22
CA ALA A 197 0.63 3.14 -23.60
C ALA A 197 2.05 3.03 -24.19
N PRO A 198 2.27 2.27 -25.29
CA PRO A 198 3.58 2.07 -25.86
C PRO A 198 4.34 3.39 -26.11
N GLY A 199 5.47 3.56 -25.41
CA GLY A 199 6.32 4.73 -25.45
C GLY A 199 5.73 6.00 -24.84
N LYS A 200 4.59 5.92 -24.11
CA LYS A 200 3.96 7.04 -23.40
C LYS A 200 4.04 6.83 -21.90
N PHE A 201 4.62 7.80 -21.23
CA PHE A 201 4.86 7.72 -19.79
C PHE A 201 4.06 8.73 -18.98
N ILE A 202 3.71 8.33 -17.77
CA ILE A 202 3.40 9.22 -16.68
C ILE A 202 4.54 9.19 -15.67
N TYR A 203 5.01 10.36 -15.29
CA TYR A 203 6.11 10.54 -14.34
C TYR A 203 5.57 10.95 -12.99
N TYR A 204 6.12 10.34 -11.94
CA TYR A 204 5.81 10.68 -10.56
C TYR A 204 7.05 11.25 -9.87
N LEU A 205 6.81 12.28 -9.08
CA LEU A 205 7.69 12.71 -8.00
C LEU A 205 6.90 12.57 -6.70
N ALA A 206 7.25 11.58 -5.89
CA ALA A 206 6.61 11.33 -4.61
C ALA A 206 7.55 11.69 -3.47
N LEU A 207 7.09 12.52 -2.54
CA LEU A 207 7.83 12.98 -1.38
C LEU A 207 7.03 12.68 -0.11
N GLY A 208 7.29 11.52 0.49
CA GLY A 208 6.73 11.14 1.78
C GLY A 208 7.65 11.58 2.93
N ASN A 209 7.12 12.35 3.87
CA ASN A 209 7.85 12.88 5.00
C ASN A 209 7.15 12.52 6.30
N GLU A 210 7.86 11.99 7.27
CA GLU A 210 7.36 11.68 8.60
C GLU A 210 8.19 12.42 9.66
N PHE A 211 7.49 13.13 10.52
CA PHE A 211 8.07 13.84 11.67
C PHE A 211 7.55 13.22 12.96
N ARG A 212 8.46 12.89 13.88
CA ARG A 212 8.14 12.27 15.17
C ARG A 212 8.44 13.22 16.31
N PHE A 213 7.43 13.47 17.13
CA PHE A 213 7.50 14.37 18.28
C PHE A 213 6.97 13.66 19.54
N GLY A 214 7.84 12.89 20.18
CA GLY A 214 7.44 12.06 21.32
C GLY A 214 6.34 11.06 20.95
N ASN A 215 5.13 11.25 21.47
CA ASN A 215 3.98 10.39 21.20
C ASN A 215 3.20 10.78 19.93
N ALA A 216 3.51 11.92 19.33
CA ALA A 216 2.86 12.42 18.12
C ALA A 216 3.72 12.15 16.88
N LYS A 217 3.02 11.92 15.76
CA LYS A 217 3.61 11.66 14.46
C LYS A 217 2.82 12.42 13.40
N LEU A 218 3.53 13.22 12.60
CA LEU A 218 2.99 13.91 11.43
C LEU A 218 3.56 13.29 10.16
N GLN A 219 2.70 12.80 9.28
CA GLN A 219 3.07 12.33 7.95
C GLN A 219 2.51 13.32 6.91
N LEU A 220 3.36 13.70 5.95
CA LEU A 220 3.02 14.60 4.85
C LEU A 220 3.54 14.00 3.55
N ASP A 221 2.63 13.66 2.65
CA ASP A 221 2.95 13.15 1.33
C ASP A 221 2.56 14.17 0.27
N PHE A 222 3.44 14.34 -0.68
CA PHE A 222 3.21 15.07 -1.91
C PHE A 222 3.51 14.17 -3.10
N MET A 223 2.53 13.98 -3.97
CA MET A 223 2.65 13.21 -5.21
C MET A 223 2.36 14.14 -6.38
N ASN A 224 3.38 14.50 -7.13
CA ASN A 224 3.22 15.23 -8.38
C ASN A 224 3.20 14.24 -9.55
N ARG A 225 2.29 14.42 -10.49
CA ARG A 225 2.11 13.60 -11.67
C ARG A 225 2.26 14.46 -12.93
N ALA A 226 2.88 13.92 -13.98
CA ALA A 226 2.97 14.60 -15.27
C ALA A 226 3.12 13.59 -16.40
N THR A 227 2.41 13.80 -17.50
CA THR A 227 2.66 13.10 -18.77
C THR A 227 3.59 13.93 -19.66
N ASP A 228 4.15 13.34 -20.73
CA ASP A 228 5.08 14.03 -21.63
C ASP A 228 4.53 15.34 -22.23
N ASP A 229 3.21 15.40 -22.41
CA ASP A 229 2.53 16.54 -23.03
C ASP A 229 2.19 17.67 -22.05
N HIS A 230 2.46 17.51 -20.74
CA HIS A 230 1.98 18.41 -19.71
C HIS A 230 3.10 18.90 -18.78
N ALA A 231 2.97 20.16 -18.39
CA ALA A 231 3.94 20.80 -17.52
C ALA A 231 4.04 20.12 -16.15
N PHE A 232 5.24 19.80 -15.74
CA PHE A 232 5.58 19.34 -14.43
C PHE A 232 5.30 20.44 -13.38
N PHE A 233 4.92 20.05 -12.16
CA PHE A 233 4.65 20.84 -10.96
C PHE A 233 3.25 21.44 -10.77
N LEU A 234 2.63 21.00 -9.69
CA LEU A 234 1.48 21.58 -8.99
C LEU A 234 0.18 21.71 -9.80
N LYS A 235 0.08 21.03 -10.93
CA LYS A 235 -1.15 21.00 -11.73
C LYS A 235 -1.91 19.71 -11.52
N ASP A 236 -1.20 18.58 -11.59
CA ASP A 236 -1.76 17.26 -11.37
C ASP A 236 -1.02 16.67 -10.16
N CYS A 237 -1.66 16.76 -9.01
CA CYS A 237 -1.01 16.32 -7.77
C CYS A 237 -2.01 15.74 -6.76
N SER A 238 -1.47 14.97 -5.84
CA SER A 238 -2.13 14.54 -4.62
C SER A 238 -1.31 14.97 -3.42
N VAL A 239 -1.97 15.52 -2.41
CA VAL A 239 -1.37 15.90 -1.14
C VAL A 239 -2.09 15.15 -0.05
N MET A 240 -1.36 14.44 0.80
CA MET A 240 -1.92 13.73 1.95
C MET A 240 -1.23 14.18 3.21
N GLY A 241 -2.00 14.28 4.29
CA GLY A 241 -1.49 14.61 5.61
C GLY A 241 -2.17 13.79 6.68
N GLU A 242 -1.40 13.28 7.63
CA GLU A 242 -1.95 12.61 8.81
C GLU A 242 -1.16 13.01 10.06
N LEU A 243 -1.89 13.50 11.04
CA LEU A 243 -1.38 13.70 12.39
C LEU A 243 -1.97 12.63 13.29
N SER A 244 -1.13 11.85 13.95
CA SER A 244 -1.53 10.82 14.90
C SER A 244 -0.82 11.01 16.24
N CYS A 245 -1.49 10.63 17.33
CA CYS A 245 -0.95 10.76 18.68
C CYS A 245 -1.37 9.58 19.55
N MET A 246 -0.40 8.87 20.11
CA MET A 246 -0.61 7.88 21.16
C MET A 246 -0.90 8.61 22.48
N VAL A 247 -2.18 8.78 22.81
CA VAL A 247 -2.61 9.40 24.07
C VAL A 247 -2.10 8.60 25.28
N ASN A 248 -2.12 7.29 25.15
CA ASN A 248 -1.52 6.35 26.10
C ASN A 248 -1.17 5.05 25.36
N LYS A 249 -0.69 4.02 26.09
CA LYS A 249 -0.30 2.73 25.48
C LYS A 249 -1.42 2.02 24.72
N LYS A 250 -2.70 2.35 24.98
CA LYS A 250 -3.89 1.68 24.43
C LYS A 250 -4.66 2.51 23.41
N LEU A 251 -4.50 3.83 23.40
CA LEU A 251 -5.33 4.72 22.61
C LEU A 251 -4.48 5.58 21.68
N ASN A 252 -4.72 5.45 20.39
CA ASN A 252 -4.23 6.34 19.35
C ASN A 252 -5.40 7.18 18.81
N VAL A 253 -5.16 8.46 18.58
CA VAL A 253 -6.09 9.37 17.89
C VAL A 253 -5.41 9.91 16.66
N PHE A 254 -6.16 10.11 15.58
CA PHE A 254 -5.60 10.63 14.33
C PHE A 254 -6.57 11.57 13.62
N GLY A 255 -6.01 12.53 12.90
CA GLY A 255 -6.68 13.33 11.89
C GLY A 255 -5.96 13.18 10.57
N ARG A 256 -6.69 13.05 9.47
CA ARG A 256 -6.15 12.79 8.13
C ARG A 256 -6.86 13.64 7.10
N MET A 257 -6.10 14.11 6.12
CA MET A 257 -6.62 14.81 4.95
C MET A 257 -5.98 14.28 3.66
N SER A 258 -6.71 14.36 2.56
CA SER A 258 -6.14 14.23 1.22
C SER A 258 -6.76 15.29 0.30
N TYR A 259 -5.98 15.73 -0.67
CA TYR A 259 -6.41 16.59 -1.77
C TYR A 259 -5.84 16.02 -3.07
N ASP A 260 -6.71 15.75 -4.03
CA ASP A 260 -6.36 15.19 -5.32
C ASP A 260 -6.89 16.09 -6.43
N VAL A 261 -6.03 16.39 -7.40
CA VAL A 261 -6.40 17.25 -8.53
C VAL A 261 -5.73 16.80 -9.82
N ASN A 262 -6.49 16.85 -10.93
CA ASN A 262 -6.00 16.75 -12.30
C ASN A 262 -6.48 18.02 -13.06
N LYS A 263 -5.68 19.07 -13.05
CA LYS A 263 -5.99 20.38 -13.67
C LYS A 263 -5.67 20.42 -15.17
N THR A 264 -4.74 19.59 -15.63
CA THR A 264 -4.35 19.59 -17.04
C THR A 264 -5.33 18.78 -17.89
N ASN A 265 -6.25 18.05 -17.25
CA ASN A 265 -7.13 17.08 -17.91
C ASN A 265 -6.35 15.98 -18.67
N SER A 266 -5.17 15.63 -18.16
CA SER A 266 -4.37 14.55 -18.72
C SER A 266 -5.10 13.22 -18.67
N VAL A 267 -5.36 12.62 -19.82
CA VAL A 267 -5.97 11.31 -19.96
C VAL A 267 -5.00 10.17 -19.61
N GLY A 268 -3.70 10.46 -19.56
CA GLY A 268 -2.68 9.51 -19.13
C GLY A 268 -2.60 9.35 -17.61
N ASP A 269 -3.24 10.25 -16.84
CA ASP A 269 -3.38 10.09 -15.39
C ASP A 269 -4.57 9.18 -15.07
N MET A 270 -4.31 7.89 -14.99
CA MET A 270 -5.33 6.88 -14.73
C MET A 270 -5.69 6.76 -13.24
N CYS A 271 -4.94 7.42 -12.37
CA CYS A 271 -5.19 7.39 -10.92
C CYS A 271 -6.12 8.53 -10.49
N VAL A 272 -5.95 9.70 -11.09
CA VAL A 272 -6.80 10.87 -10.81
C VAL A 272 -7.33 11.38 -12.15
N LEU A 273 -8.57 11.01 -12.46
CA LEU A 273 -9.17 11.22 -13.76
C LEU A 273 -9.28 12.71 -14.16
N PRO A 274 -9.33 13.04 -15.46
CA PRO A 274 -9.50 14.40 -15.94
C PRO A 274 -10.67 15.14 -15.28
N GLY A 275 -10.42 16.39 -14.85
CA GLY A 275 -11.41 17.23 -14.20
C GLY A 275 -11.69 16.91 -12.73
N THR A 276 -10.97 15.95 -12.15
CA THR A 276 -11.05 15.66 -10.72
C THR A 276 -10.43 16.78 -9.90
N GLU A 277 -11.15 17.20 -8.88
CA GLU A 277 -10.67 18.04 -7.78
C GLU A 277 -11.44 17.63 -6.52
N ILE A 278 -10.85 16.84 -5.64
CA ILE A 278 -11.52 16.28 -4.48
C ILE A 278 -10.67 16.44 -3.22
N THR A 279 -11.33 16.80 -2.13
CA THR A 279 -10.74 16.84 -0.79
C THR A 279 -11.45 15.86 0.11
N ARG A 280 -10.68 15.08 0.88
CA ARG A 280 -11.18 14.24 1.95
C ARG A 280 -10.59 14.70 3.27
N LEU A 281 -11.42 14.82 4.28
CA LEU A 281 -11.03 15.22 5.62
C LEU A 281 -11.69 14.27 6.61
N GLY A 282 -10.92 13.73 7.53
CA GLY A 282 -11.48 12.82 8.53
C GLY A 282 -10.60 12.69 9.76
N ALA A 283 -11.17 12.04 10.75
CA ALA A 283 -10.51 11.75 12.01
C ALA A 283 -10.99 10.41 12.58
N GLY A 284 -10.22 9.85 13.47
CA GLY A 284 -10.59 8.61 14.11
C GLY A 284 -9.75 8.29 15.35
N LEU A 285 -10.07 7.14 15.91
CA LEU A 285 -9.36 6.57 17.04
C LEU A 285 -9.15 5.08 16.86
N GLU A 286 -8.11 4.57 17.47
CA GLU A 286 -7.76 3.16 17.53
C GLU A 286 -7.53 2.76 18.97
N TYR A 287 -8.18 1.68 19.40
CA TYR A 287 -8.02 1.13 20.73
C TYR A 287 -7.34 -0.24 20.67
N TYR A 288 -6.26 -0.38 21.40
CA TYR A 288 -5.45 -1.60 21.52
C TYR A 288 -5.66 -2.22 22.91
N PRO A 289 -6.53 -3.23 23.06
CA PRO A 289 -6.79 -3.85 24.37
C PRO A 289 -5.57 -4.56 24.95
N LEU A 290 -4.68 -5.06 24.08
CA LEU A 290 -3.47 -5.82 24.42
C LEU A 290 -2.20 -5.02 24.06
N PRO A 291 -1.84 -3.97 24.83
CA PRO A 291 -0.75 -3.07 24.44
C PRO A 291 0.66 -3.64 24.72
N GLU A 292 0.77 -4.64 25.59
CA GLU A 292 2.04 -5.24 26.01
C GLU A 292 2.39 -6.42 25.12
N GLY A 293 3.46 -6.27 24.34
CA GLY A 293 4.04 -7.31 23.49
C GLY A 293 3.35 -7.54 22.16
N ASN A 294 2.07 -7.22 22.01
CA ASN A 294 1.32 -7.54 20.80
C ASN A 294 0.14 -6.59 20.55
N ARG A 295 0.25 -5.75 19.52
CA ARG A 295 -0.84 -4.87 19.07
C ARG A 295 -1.69 -5.50 17.96
N ASN A 296 -1.83 -6.81 17.94
CA ASN A 296 -2.52 -7.53 16.87
C ASN A 296 -4.05 -7.40 16.95
N LEU A 297 -4.61 -7.02 18.10
CA LEU A 297 -6.03 -6.74 18.24
C LEU A 297 -6.27 -5.24 18.33
N ARG A 298 -7.06 -4.71 17.39
CA ARG A 298 -7.38 -3.28 17.32
C ARG A 298 -8.87 -3.08 17.05
N PHE A 299 -9.49 -2.23 17.84
CA PHE A 299 -10.80 -1.64 17.55
C PHE A 299 -10.60 -0.23 17.02
N HIS A 300 -11.38 0.16 16.05
CA HIS A 300 -11.28 1.49 15.44
C HIS A 300 -12.65 2.14 15.23
N LEU A 301 -12.64 3.46 15.27
CA LEU A 301 -13.76 4.31 14.89
C LEU A 301 -13.21 5.47 14.06
N TYR A 302 -13.85 5.78 12.94
CA TYR A 302 -13.46 6.90 12.11
C TYR A 302 -14.66 7.54 11.42
N ALA A 303 -14.49 8.81 11.04
CA ALA A 303 -15.40 9.53 10.17
C ALA A 303 -14.59 10.25 9.10
N CYS A 304 -15.12 10.28 7.89
CA CYS A 304 -14.52 10.98 6.76
C CYS A 304 -15.62 11.76 6.02
N HIS A 305 -15.30 12.97 5.59
CA HIS A 305 -16.12 13.77 4.72
C HIS A 305 -15.35 14.08 3.44
N SER A 306 -15.98 13.85 2.29
CA SER A 306 -15.43 14.13 0.97
C SER A 306 -16.24 15.24 0.32
N TYR A 307 -15.55 16.15 -0.38
CA TYR A 307 -16.18 17.19 -1.17
C TYR A 307 -15.32 17.54 -2.38
N GLY A 308 -15.95 17.95 -3.47
CA GLY A 308 -15.25 18.30 -4.70
C GLY A 308 -15.98 17.86 -5.96
N LYS A 309 -15.23 17.63 -7.03
CA LYS A 309 -15.74 17.30 -8.36
C LYS A 309 -15.11 16.02 -8.88
N ASN A 310 -15.91 15.19 -9.59
CA ASN A 310 -15.47 14.06 -10.40
C ASN A 310 -14.60 13.02 -9.66
N GLY A 311 -14.60 12.98 -8.34
CA GLY A 311 -13.95 11.93 -7.58
C GLY A 311 -14.93 10.83 -7.17
N ASN A 312 -14.41 9.70 -6.71
CA ASN A 312 -15.21 8.75 -5.96
C ASN A 312 -15.46 9.35 -4.55
N PRO A 313 -16.71 9.66 -4.19
CA PRO A 313 -17.02 10.31 -2.93
C PRO A 313 -16.65 9.47 -1.71
#